data_da27db63204db019f7963fe89488f641
#
_entry.id   da27db63204db019f7963fe89488f641
#
_cell.length_a   1.000
_cell.length_b   1.000
_cell.length_c   1.000
_cell.angle_alpha   90.00
_cell.angle_beta   90.00
_cell.angle_gamma   90.00
#
_symmetry.space_group_name_H-M   'P 1'
#
loop_
_entity.id
_entity.type
_entity.pdbx_description
1 polymer ?
#
loop_
_entity_poly.entity_id
_entity_poly.type
_entity_poly.pdbx_seq_one_letter_code
_entity_poly.pdbx_strand_id
1 'polypeptide(L)'
;MAAAAAAAVHDWGKGGDAALNRRSRQLTHTHARAHDDFFHLERARVPTMDHQELEEGVEKVKLLGIWSSPYVVKVMWALSIKGVEYDYIEEDLRNKSNLFLECNPVHKKVPVLIYQGKPIAESDVILEFIDDVWKDSGYRILPEDPYERAMARFWSKFGLDKLSPPIWKWFTTQGKEQEDAYEAAMEQLLVLEKVLDEKKFFGGERIGFVDLSLGSLSYVIPIYEDITGVRLITSDKFPRLSAWMEGFLGLPLVKEHLPPLDKLRPSCATSHC
;
A
#
# COMPACT_ATOMS: atom_id res chain seq x y z
N MET A 1 3.26 12.17 -26.67
CA MET A 1 3.53 11.19 -25.59
C MET A 1 2.30 10.49 -24.99
N ALA A 2 1.08 10.86 -25.42
CA ALA A 2 -0.17 10.17 -25.01
C ALA A 2 -0.48 8.88 -25.78
N ALA A 3 0.26 8.54 -26.82
CA ALA A 3 -0.06 7.41 -27.71
C ALA A 3 0.42 6.03 -27.23
N ALA A 4 1.40 5.96 -26.33
CA ALA A 4 1.92 4.69 -25.85
C ALA A 4 1.06 4.08 -24.71
N ALA A 5 0.36 4.89 -23.94
CA ALA A 5 -0.56 4.42 -22.90
C ALA A 5 -1.91 3.95 -23.48
N ALA A 6 -2.31 4.45 -24.65
CA ALA A 6 -3.57 4.09 -25.31
C ALA A 6 -3.52 2.69 -25.98
N ALA A 7 -2.35 2.17 -26.31
CA ALA A 7 -2.21 0.87 -26.97
C ALA A 7 -2.44 -0.33 -26.04
N ALA A 8 -2.30 -0.15 -24.72
CA ALA A 8 -2.50 -1.24 -23.75
C ALA A 8 -3.98 -1.38 -23.30
N VAL A 9 -4.85 -0.43 -23.65
CA VAL A 9 -6.28 -0.43 -23.25
C VAL A 9 -7.21 -0.94 -24.36
N HIS A 10 -6.71 -1.13 -25.60
CA HIS A 10 -7.58 -1.38 -26.77
C HIS A 10 -7.87 -2.85 -27.06
N ASP A 11 -7.38 -3.81 -26.26
CA ASP A 11 -7.60 -5.25 -26.54
C ASP A 11 -8.57 -5.96 -25.57
N TRP A 12 -9.36 -5.19 -24.79
CA TRP A 12 -10.34 -5.76 -23.84
C TRP A 12 -11.81 -5.66 -24.30
N GLY A 13 -12.06 -5.30 -25.55
CA GLY A 13 -13.39 -4.95 -26.06
C GLY A 13 -13.96 -5.81 -27.19
N LYS A 14 -13.47 -7.03 -27.45
CA LYS A 14 -14.09 -7.88 -28.49
C LYS A 14 -14.17 -9.35 -28.07
N GLY A 15 -15.24 -9.70 -27.38
CA GLY A 15 -15.57 -11.11 -27.11
C GLY A 15 -16.69 -11.27 -26.10
N GLY A 16 -17.95 -11.11 -26.51
CA GLY A 16 -19.04 -11.46 -25.60
C GLY A 16 -20.44 -10.97 -25.93
N ASP A 17 -20.86 -11.00 -27.17
CA ASP A 17 -22.28 -10.84 -27.51
C ASP A 17 -22.79 -12.13 -28.15
N ALA A 18 -23.23 -13.10 -27.35
CA ALA A 18 -24.15 -14.17 -27.79
C ALA A 18 -24.52 -15.14 -26.65
N ALA A 19 -25.07 -14.69 -25.49
CA ALA A 19 -25.73 -15.62 -24.55
C ALA A 19 -26.55 -14.90 -23.43
N LEU A 20 -27.19 -13.80 -23.73
CA LEU A 20 -28.03 -13.08 -22.75
C LEU A 20 -29.45 -12.89 -23.29
N ASN A 21 -30.14 -14.00 -23.53
CA ASN A 21 -31.58 -13.88 -23.75
C ASN A 21 -32.35 -15.19 -23.44
N ARG A 22 -32.31 -15.68 -22.22
CA ARG A 22 -33.30 -16.65 -21.66
C ARG A 22 -33.08 -16.97 -20.17
N ARG A 23 -33.04 -16.00 -19.26
CA ARG A 23 -33.24 -16.24 -17.81
C ARG A 23 -33.62 -14.98 -17.03
N SER A 24 -34.54 -14.20 -17.53
CA SER A 24 -35.03 -13.00 -16.85
C SER A 24 -36.45 -13.17 -16.31
N ARG A 25 -36.76 -14.22 -15.58
CA ARG A 25 -38.07 -14.35 -14.87
C ARG A 25 -38.03 -15.09 -13.52
N GLN A 26 -36.88 -15.28 -12.87
CA GLN A 26 -36.87 -15.94 -11.54
C GLN A 26 -35.93 -15.36 -10.48
N LEU A 27 -35.44 -14.13 -10.64
CA LEU A 27 -34.49 -13.50 -9.69
C LEU A 27 -35.01 -12.23 -9.00
N THR A 28 -36.33 -12.05 -8.87
CA THR A 28 -36.91 -10.84 -8.24
C THR A 28 -37.20 -10.99 -6.74
N HIS A 29 -36.98 -12.12 -6.10
CA HIS A 29 -37.28 -12.28 -4.66
C HIS A 29 -36.10 -12.52 -3.74
N THR A 30 -34.85 -12.61 -4.24
CA THR A 30 -33.66 -12.84 -3.40
C THR A 30 -32.79 -11.59 -3.21
N HIS A 31 -33.01 -10.52 -3.97
CA HIS A 31 -32.21 -9.28 -3.85
C HIS A 31 -32.70 -8.29 -2.78
N ALA A 32 -33.96 -8.43 -2.33
CA ALA A 32 -34.52 -7.53 -1.31
C ALA A 32 -33.98 -7.81 0.12
N ARG A 33 -33.55 -9.05 0.42
CA ARG A 33 -33.01 -9.39 1.75
C ARG A 33 -31.52 -9.07 1.95
N ALA A 34 -30.75 -9.01 0.89
CA ALA A 34 -29.31 -8.67 0.98
C ALA A 34 -29.07 -7.16 1.12
N HIS A 35 -30.07 -6.31 0.79
CA HIS A 35 -29.93 -4.85 0.89
C HIS A 35 -30.23 -4.33 2.30
N ASP A 36 -31.06 -5.01 3.07
CA ASP A 36 -31.40 -4.60 4.44
C ASP A 36 -30.28 -4.97 5.45
N ASP A 37 -29.53 -6.07 5.21
CA ASP A 37 -28.43 -6.45 6.08
C ASP A 37 -27.19 -5.54 5.94
N PHE A 38 -27.03 -4.82 4.83
CA PHE A 38 -25.92 -3.88 4.64
C PHE A 38 -26.10 -2.56 5.41
N PHE A 39 -27.35 -2.13 5.64
CA PHE A 39 -27.66 -0.91 6.40
C PHE A 39 -27.70 -1.10 7.93
N HIS A 40 -27.70 -2.34 8.42
CA HIS A 40 -27.63 -2.61 9.86
C HIS A 40 -26.21 -2.61 10.44
N LEU A 41 -25.17 -2.57 9.59
CA LEU A 41 -23.75 -2.42 10.04
C LEU A 41 -23.38 -0.96 10.41
N GLU A 42 -24.24 0.02 10.13
CA GLU A 42 -24.01 1.45 10.44
C GLU A 42 -24.21 1.84 11.92
N ARG A 43 -24.58 0.89 12.79
CA ARG A 43 -24.73 1.15 14.23
C ARG A 43 -23.85 0.31 15.13
N ALA A 44 -22.63 -0.04 14.67
CA ALA A 44 -21.59 -0.33 15.63
C ALA A 44 -21.31 0.99 16.36
N ARG A 45 -21.75 1.10 17.62
CA ARG A 45 -21.46 2.23 18.48
C ARG A 45 -19.95 2.40 18.50
N VAL A 46 -19.46 3.45 17.82
CA VAL A 46 -18.13 3.99 18.08
C VAL A 46 -18.12 4.28 19.58
N PRO A 47 -17.16 3.78 20.36
CA PRO A 47 -17.05 4.12 21.75
C PRO A 47 -17.03 5.64 21.84
N THR A 48 -18.03 6.25 22.48
CA THR A 48 -18.00 7.67 22.82
C THR A 48 -16.95 7.81 23.89
N MET A 49 -15.79 8.31 23.53
CA MET A 49 -14.80 8.77 24.50
C MET A 49 -15.46 9.83 25.39
N ASP A 50 -15.10 9.79 26.67
CA ASP A 50 -15.70 10.61 27.70
C ASP A 50 -15.56 12.10 27.36
N HIS A 51 -16.63 12.87 27.48
CA HIS A 51 -16.66 14.30 27.16
C HIS A 51 -15.64 15.16 27.93
N GLN A 52 -14.96 14.60 28.92
CA GLN A 52 -13.90 15.28 29.68
C GLN A 52 -12.55 15.33 28.97
N GLU A 53 -12.28 14.47 27.95
CA GLU A 53 -11.05 14.52 27.13
C GLU A 53 -11.13 15.52 25.96
N LEU A 54 -12.26 16.18 25.76
CA LEU A 54 -12.50 17.08 24.62
C LEU A 54 -12.11 18.54 24.87
N GLU A 55 -11.70 18.91 26.07
CA GLU A 55 -11.44 20.32 26.44
C GLU A 55 -9.96 20.71 26.61
N GLU A 56 -9.00 19.77 26.52
CA GLU A 56 -7.59 20.14 26.63
C GLU A 56 -6.77 19.56 25.45
N GLY A 57 -6.58 20.38 24.39
CA GLY A 57 -5.56 20.18 23.39
C GLY A 57 -6.03 19.39 22.16
N VAL A 58 -5.56 19.82 21.02
CA VAL A 58 -5.67 19.12 19.72
C VAL A 58 -5.39 17.62 19.93
N GLU A 59 -6.43 16.80 19.80
CA GLU A 59 -6.32 15.35 19.99
C GLU A 59 -5.22 14.82 19.07
N LYS A 60 -4.15 14.28 19.67
CA LYS A 60 -3.00 13.79 18.92
C LYS A 60 -3.41 12.66 17.98
N VAL A 61 -2.88 12.71 16.77
CA VAL A 61 -2.98 11.60 15.82
C VAL A 61 -2.32 10.36 16.43
N LYS A 62 -2.97 9.19 16.35
CA LYS A 62 -2.38 7.92 16.81
C LYS A 62 -2.22 6.96 15.63
N LEU A 63 -1.10 6.28 15.57
CA LEU A 63 -0.82 5.26 14.55
C LEU A 63 -0.58 3.91 15.22
N LEU A 64 -1.52 2.98 15.06
CA LEU A 64 -1.37 1.60 15.50
C LEU A 64 -0.66 0.80 14.42
N GLY A 65 0.42 0.12 14.81
CA GLY A 65 1.26 -0.57 13.84
C GLY A 65 2.18 -1.61 14.45
N ILE A 66 2.96 -2.24 13.59
CA ILE A 66 4.12 -3.07 13.96
C ILE A 66 5.33 -2.53 13.19
N TRP A 67 6.44 -2.37 13.88
CA TRP A 67 7.68 -1.77 13.36
C TRP A 67 8.19 -2.39 12.04
N SER A 68 7.92 -3.67 11.79
CA SER A 68 8.37 -4.41 10.60
C SER A 68 7.40 -4.33 9.42
N SER A 69 6.23 -3.72 9.58
CA SER A 69 5.22 -3.68 8.53
C SER A 69 5.53 -2.61 7.48
N PRO A 70 5.74 -2.98 6.21
CA PRO A 70 5.92 -2.02 5.12
C PRO A 70 4.72 -1.09 4.94
N TYR A 71 3.53 -1.56 5.28
CA TYR A 71 2.29 -0.78 5.21
C TYR A 71 2.21 0.29 6.31
N VAL A 72 2.81 0.05 7.47
CA VAL A 72 2.93 1.03 8.55
C VAL A 72 3.98 2.08 8.20
N VAL A 73 5.14 1.64 7.73
CA VAL A 73 6.27 2.51 7.38
C VAL A 73 5.87 3.54 6.33
N LYS A 74 5.09 3.17 5.30
CA LYS A 74 4.65 4.14 4.28
C LYS A 74 3.72 5.22 4.86
N VAL A 75 2.93 4.90 5.89
CA VAL A 75 2.11 5.90 6.60
C VAL A 75 3.00 6.85 7.42
N MET A 76 4.04 6.32 8.07
CA MET A 76 5.02 7.15 8.78
C MET A 76 5.71 8.15 7.83
N TRP A 77 6.10 7.72 6.64
CA TRP A 77 6.66 8.61 5.62
C TRP A 77 5.66 9.71 5.19
N ALA A 78 4.39 9.36 5.02
CA ALA A 78 3.37 10.34 4.66
C ALA A 78 3.14 11.38 5.76
N LEU A 79 3.06 10.95 7.02
CA LEU A 79 2.96 11.85 8.18
C LEU A 79 4.18 12.77 8.28
N SER A 80 5.38 12.23 8.03
CA SER A 80 6.62 13.00 8.02
C SER A 80 6.66 14.06 6.89
N ILE A 81 6.18 13.72 5.67
CA ILE A 81 6.04 14.69 4.56
C ILE A 81 5.14 15.86 4.98
N LYS A 82 4.10 15.58 5.74
CA LYS A 82 3.14 16.58 6.21
C LYS A 82 3.57 17.29 7.51
N GLY A 83 4.68 16.86 8.13
CA GLY A 83 5.13 17.41 9.42
C GLY A 83 4.13 17.16 10.54
N VAL A 84 3.39 16.05 10.49
CA VAL A 84 2.37 15.70 11.47
C VAL A 84 2.99 14.89 12.60
N GLU A 85 2.89 15.40 13.81
CA GLU A 85 3.24 14.64 15.02
C GLU A 85 2.15 13.61 15.34
N TYR A 86 2.56 12.42 15.77
CA TYR A 86 1.66 11.34 16.13
C TYR A 86 2.21 10.49 17.27
N ASP A 87 1.31 9.85 18.02
CA ASP A 87 1.67 8.84 19.00
C ASP A 87 1.68 7.47 18.30
N TYR A 88 2.83 6.81 18.29
CA TYR A 88 2.94 5.46 17.75
C TYR A 88 2.61 4.42 18.81
N ILE A 89 1.70 3.51 18.48
CA ILE A 89 1.27 2.41 19.35
C ILE A 89 1.67 1.09 18.68
N GLU A 90 2.66 0.42 19.27
CA GLU A 90 3.11 -0.90 18.80
C GLU A 90 2.05 -1.95 19.13
N GLU A 91 1.67 -2.76 18.15
CA GLU A 91 0.71 -3.86 18.28
C GLU A 91 1.39 -5.23 18.22
N ASP A 92 0.98 -6.14 19.09
CA ASP A 92 1.33 -7.55 18.94
C ASP A 92 0.25 -8.27 18.11
N LEU A 93 0.56 -8.57 16.84
CA LEU A 93 -0.40 -9.23 15.94
C LEU A 93 -0.77 -10.67 16.37
N ARG A 94 -0.01 -11.28 17.30
CA ARG A 94 -0.32 -12.59 17.90
C ARG A 94 -1.28 -12.45 19.07
N ASN A 95 -1.24 -11.31 19.77
CA ASN A 95 -2.10 -10.97 20.91
C ASN A 95 -2.61 -9.54 20.74
N LYS A 96 -3.53 -9.36 19.78
CA LYS A 96 -4.06 -8.04 19.38
C LYS A 96 -4.78 -7.36 20.52
N SER A 97 -4.51 -6.07 20.73
CA SER A 97 -5.15 -5.26 21.76
C SER A 97 -6.66 -5.08 21.50
N ASN A 98 -7.44 -4.83 22.55
CA ASN A 98 -8.86 -4.51 22.41
C ASN A 98 -9.06 -3.24 21.58
N LEU A 99 -8.25 -2.20 21.82
CA LEU A 99 -8.26 -0.97 21.04
C LEU A 99 -8.12 -1.25 19.55
N PHE A 100 -7.13 -2.06 19.17
CA PHE A 100 -6.90 -2.40 17.77
C PHE A 100 -8.08 -3.17 17.15
N LEU A 101 -8.64 -4.14 17.87
CA LEU A 101 -9.78 -4.93 17.39
C LEU A 101 -11.05 -4.09 17.25
N GLU A 102 -11.28 -3.11 18.14
CA GLU A 102 -12.37 -2.16 18.05
C GLU A 102 -12.19 -1.17 16.89
N CYS A 103 -10.95 -0.68 16.69
CA CYS A 103 -10.64 0.26 15.63
C CYS A 103 -10.64 -0.37 14.22
N ASN A 104 -10.35 -1.66 14.08
CA ASN A 104 -10.36 -2.37 12.80
C ASN A 104 -11.00 -3.76 12.90
N PRO A 105 -12.32 -3.84 13.16
CA PRO A 105 -13.01 -5.12 13.35
C PRO A 105 -13.12 -5.94 12.05
N VAL A 106 -13.07 -5.28 10.89
CA VAL A 106 -13.27 -5.91 9.57
C VAL A 106 -12.00 -6.64 9.11
N HIS A 107 -10.88 -5.92 8.97
CA HIS A 107 -9.65 -6.50 8.42
C HIS A 107 -8.69 -7.01 9.49
N LYS A 108 -8.70 -6.42 10.69
CA LYS A 108 -7.82 -6.76 11.82
C LYS A 108 -6.34 -6.76 11.41
N LYS A 109 -5.96 -5.80 10.55
CA LYS A 109 -4.61 -5.60 10.00
C LYS A 109 -4.11 -4.19 10.32
N VAL A 110 -2.81 -4.04 10.49
CA VAL A 110 -2.13 -2.75 10.59
C VAL A 110 -1.76 -2.22 9.20
N PRO A 111 -1.64 -0.89 9.03
CA PRO A 111 -1.83 0.18 10.01
C PRO A 111 -3.30 0.51 10.31
N VAL A 112 -3.51 1.18 11.46
CA VAL A 112 -4.74 1.94 11.74
C VAL A 112 -4.34 3.33 12.20
N LEU A 113 -4.84 4.36 11.53
CA LEU A 113 -4.68 5.76 11.93
C LEU A 113 -5.91 6.16 12.73
N ILE A 114 -5.72 6.76 13.90
CA ILE A 114 -6.81 7.36 14.68
C ILE A 114 -6.67 8.87 14.59
N TYR A 115 -7.70 9.53 14.06
CA TYR A 115 -7.78 10.97 13.92
C TYR A 115 -9.07 11.48 14.56
N GLN A 116 -8.95 12.35 15.56
CA GLN A 116 -10.11 12.85 16.33
C GLN A 116 -11.02 11.71 16.81
N GLY A 117 -10.43 10.67 17.42
CA GLY A 117 -11.14 9.50 17.91
C GLY A 117 -11.71 8.56 16.83
N LYS A 118 -11.55 8.87 15.55
CA LYS A 118 -12.09 8.09 14.43
C LYS A 118 -10.99 7.24 13.78
N PRO A 119 -11.15 5.90 13.77
CA PRO A 119 -10.18 5.02 13.17
C PRO A 119 -10.32 4.96 11.64
N ILE A 120 -9.17 4.92 10.95
CA ILE A 120 -9.06 4.76 9.50
C ILE A 120 -8.12 3.61 9.26
N ALA A 121 -8.57 2.59 8.52
CA ALA A 121 -7.79 1.44 8.11
C ALA A 121 -7.51 1.49 6.59
N GLU A 122 -6.68 0.56 6.12
CA GLU A 122 -6.14 0.48 4.76
C GLU A 122 -5.10 1.56 4.46
N SER A 123 -3.86 1.11 4.28
CA SER A 123 -2.72 2.03 4.19
C SER A 123 -2.81 3.04 3.05
N ASP A 124 -3.34 2.68 1.87
CA ASP A 124 -3.52 3.62 0.77
C ASP A 124 -4.65 4.63 1.04
N VAL A 125 -5.73 4.19 1.71
CA VAL A 125 -6.80 5.09 2.18
C VAL A 125 -6.26 6.07 3.21
N ILE A 126 -5.38 5.60 4.12
CA ILE A 126 -4.73 6.46 5.12
C ILE A 126 -3.82 7.49 4.43
N LEU A 127 -3.05 7.10 3.40
CA LEU A 127 -2.23 8.05 2.64
C LEU A 127 -3.06 9.17 2.00
N GLU A 128 -4.20 8.81 1.37
CA GLU A 128 -5.11 9.78 0.77
C GLU A 128 -5.71 10.70 1.83
N PHE A 129 -6.15 10.13 2.95
CA PHE A 129 -6.69 10.89 4.06
C PHE A 129 -5.67 11.90 4.62
N ILE A 130 -4.43 11.47 4.84
CA ILE A 130 -3.34 12.35 5.28
C ILE A 130 -3.12 13.49 4.28
N ASP A 131 -3.10 13.18 2.99
CA ASP A 131 -2.89 14.18 1.95
C ASP A 131 -4.01 15.21 1.87
N ASP A 132 -5.26 14.81 2.13
CA ASP A 132 -6.43 15.70 2.08
C ASP A 132 -6.59 16.54 3.35
N VAL A 133 -6.37 15.94 4.55
CA VAL A 133 -6.51 16.66 5.82
C VAL A 133 -5.41 17.71 5.98
N TRP A 134 -4.18 17.37 5.68
CA TRP A 134 -3.02 18.28 5.78
C TRP A 134 -2.57 18.78 4.40
N LYS A 135 -3.53 19.15 3.53
CA LYS A 135 -3.26 19.61 2.16
C LYS A 135 -2.33 20.81 2.07
N ASP A 136 -2.37 21.70 3.08
CA ASP A 136 -1.59 22.93 3.13
C ASP A 136 -0.26 22.76 3.89
N SER A 137 0.03 21.56 4.41
CA SER A 137 1.28 21.22 5.09
C SER A 137 2.16 20.36 4.19
N GLY A 138 3.47 20.66 4.17
CA GLY A 138 4.42 19.97 3.30
C GLY A 138 4.09 20.16 1.81
N TYR A 139 4.00 19.06 1.08
CA TYR A 139 3.59 19.06 -0.34
C TYR A 139 2.54 17.98 -0.60
N ARG A 140 1.81 18.12 -1.73
CA ARG A 140 0.79 17.13 -2.14
C ARG A 140 1.45 15.81 -2.51
N ILE A 141 0.96 14.73 -1.87
CA ILE A 141 1.41 13.36 -2.13
C ILE A 141 0.76 12.82 -3.40
N LEU A 142 -0.53 13.12 -3.58
CA LEU A 142 -1.28 12.82 -4.81
C LEU A 142 -1.27 14.01 -5.77
N PRO A 143 -1.17 13.77 -7.09
CA PRO A 143 -1.30 14.82 -8.09
C PRO A 143 -2.64 15.57 -7.98
N GLU A 144 -2.63 16.85 -8.31
CA GLU A 144 -3.85 17.66 -8.37
C GLU A 144 -4.67 17.35 -9.63
N ASP A 145 -4.01 17.07 -10.76
CA ASP A 145 -4.68 16.66 -11.98
C ASP A 145 -5.45 15.34 -11.77
N PRO A 146 -6.75 15.29 -12.12
CA PRO A 146 -7.57 14.11 -11.87
C PRO A 146 -7.10 12.84 -12.60
N TYR A 147 -6.53 12.98 -13.81
CA TYR A 147 -6.02 11.85 -14.57
C TYR A 147 -4.74 11.30 -13.94
N GLU A 148 -3.78 12.16 -13.64
CA GLU A 148 -2.53 11.79 -12.97
C GLU A 148 -2.80 11.17 -11.60
N ARG A 149 -3.79 11.68 -10.87
CA ARG A 149 -4.24 11.11 -9.60
C ARG A 149 -4.82 9.71 -9.77
N ALA A 150 -5.63 9.50 -10.81
CA ALA A 150 -6.16 8.18 -11.13
C ALA A 150 -5.03 7.21 -11.51
N MET A 151 -4.03 7.67 -12.26
CA MET A 151 -2.86 6.87 -12.63
C MET A 151 -1.99 6.55 -11.41
N ALA A 152 -1.83 7.46 -10.46
CA ALA A 152 -1.11 7.20 -9.22
C ALA A 152 -1.77 6.06 -8.41
N ARG A 153 -3.10 6.08 -8.29
CA ARG A 153 -3.86 4.99 -7.66
C ARG A 153 -3.74 3.68 -8.42
N PHE A 154 -3.79 3.74 -9.74
CA PHE A 154 -3.63 2.56 -10.60
C PHE A 154 -2.26 1.88 -10.37
N TRP A 155 -1.17 2.66 -10.36
CA TRP A 155 0.17 2.12 -10.17
C TRP A 155 0.43 1.64 -8.75
N SER A 156 -0.13 2.29 -7.73
CA SER A 156 -0.11 1.76 -6.36
C SER A 156 -0.81 0.40 -6.27
N LYS A 157 -2.03 0.33 -6.84
CA LYS A 157 -2.79 -0.92 -6.87
C LYS A 157 -2.08 -2.01 -7.69
N PHE A 158 -1.47 -1.66 -8.81
CA PHE A 158 -0.65 -2.59 -9.59
C PHE A 158 0.49 -3.18 -8.74
N GLY A 159 1.20 -2.36 -7.98
CA GLY A 159 2.24 -2.81 -7.07
C GLY A 159 1.74 -3.81 -6.03
N LEU A 160 0.59 -3.54 -5.44
CA LEU A 160 0.00 -4.42 -4.42
C LEU A 160 -0.54 -5.72 -5.01
N ASP A 161 -1.25 -5.66 -6.15
CA ASP A 161 -2.00 -6.80 -6.70
C ASP A 161 -1.16 -7.66 -7.65
N LYS A 162 -0.23 -7.04 -8.37
CA LYS A 162 0.50 -7.71 -9.46
C LYS A 162 1.97 -7.93 -9.19
N LEU A 163 2.62 -7.02 -8.46
CA LEU A 163 4.06 -7.11 -8.21
C LEU A 163 4.38 -7.76 -6.86
N SER A 164 3.73 -7.35 -5.77
CA SER A 164 4.05 -7.87 -4.43
C SER A 164 3.81 -9.37 -4.27
N PRO A 165 2.72 -9.99 -4.82
CA PRO A 165 2.50 -11.42 -4.67
C PRO A 165 3.58 -12.29 -5.30
N PRO A 166 4.03 -12.09 -6.57
CA PRO A 166 5.10 -12.90 -7.12
C PRO A 166 6.45 -12.67 -6.43
N ILE A 167 6.76 -11.45 -5.96
CA ILE A 167 7.97 -11.20 -5.17
C ILE A 167 7.92 -11.99 -3.85
N TRP A 168 6.80 -11.95 -3.15
CA TRP A 168 6.62 -12.71 -1.91
C TRP A 168 6.71 -14.22 -2.16
N LYS A 169 6.06 -14.71 -3.22
CA LYS A 169 6.10 -16.11 -3.61
C LYS A 169 7.51 -16.56 -3.96
N TRP A 170 8.24 -15.78 -4.77
CA TRP A 170 9.65 -16.04 -5.08
C TRP A 170 10.50 -16.15 -3.81
N PHE A 171 10.27 -15.30 -2.84
CA PHE A 171 11.00 -15.31 -1.59
C PHE A 171 10.66 -16.52 -0.71
N THR A 172 9.40 -16.98 -0.67
CA THR A 172 8.90 -17.99 0.28
C THR A 172 8.82 -19.41 -0.26
N THR A 173 9.14 -19.64 -1.54
CA THR A 173 9.11 -20.97 -2.17
C THR A 173 10.49 -21.37 -2.69
N GLN A 174 10.62 -22.64 -3.12
CA GLN A 174 11.86 -23.20 -3.66
C GLN A 174 11.59 -24.00 -4.95
N GLY A 175 12.67 -24.28 -5.72
CA GLY A 175 12.59 -25.09 -6.94
C GLY A 175 11.74 -24.43 -8.02
N LYS A 176 10.94 -25.23 -8.73
CA LYS A 176 10.16 -24.77 -9.88
C LYS A 176 9.17 -23.65 -9.53
N GLU A 177 8.56 -23.71 -8.36
CA GLU A 177 7.62 -22.70 -7.92
C GLU A 177 8.29 -21.33 -7.69
N GLN A 178 9.52 -21.35 -7.19
CA GLN A 178 10.35 -20.14 -7.04
C GLN A 178 10.76 -19.57 -8.39
N GLU A 179 11.17 -20.45 -9.35
CA GLU A 179 11.51 -20.03 -10.71
C GLU A 179 10.33 -19.36 -11.42
N ASP A 180 9.14 -19.97 -11.38
CA ASP A 180 7.93 -19.40 -11.98
C ASP A 180 7.55 -18.07 -11.35
N ALA A 181 7.70 -17.94 -10.03
CA ALA A 181 7.45 -16.69 -9.31
C ALA A 181 8.50 -15.62 -9.64
N TYR A 182 9.76 -16.01 -9.82
CA TYR A 182 10.83 -15.12 -10.26
C TYR A 182 10.51 -14.51 -11.63
N GLU A 183 10.15 -15.37 -12.61
CA GLU A 183 9.78 -14.92 -13.96
C GLU A 183 8.58 -13.96 -13.92
N ALA A 184 7.54 -14.31 -13.16
CA ALA A 184 6.39 -13.45 -12.98
C ALA A 184 6.74 -12.09 -12.33
N ALA A 185 7.64 -12.07 -11.34
CA ALA A 185 8.12 -10.83 -10.73
C ALA A 185 8.91 -9.97 -11.71
N MET A 186 9.79 -10.61 -12.51
CA MET A 186 10.58 -9.94 -13.55
C MET A 186 9.71 -9.24 -14.60
N GLU A 187 8.62 -9.89 -15.05
CA GLU A 187 7.66 -9.26 -15.97
C GLU A 187 7.05 -7.98 -15.40
N GLN A 188 6.62 -8.00 -14.14
CA GLN A 188 6.00 -6.85 -13.51
C GLN A 188 7.02 -5.73 -13.24
N LEU A 189 8.26 -6.08 -12.86
CA LEU A 189 9.34 -5.10 -12.70
C LEU A 189 9.68 -4.40 -14.00
N LEU A 190 9.68 -5.11 -15.14
CA LEU A 190 9.88 -4.50 -16.46
C LEU A 190 8.79 -3.49 -16.83
N VAL A 191 7.56 -3.70 -16.35
CA VAL A 191 6.49 -2.71 -16.52
C VAL A 191 6.82 -1.45 -15.73
N LEU A 192 7.21 -1.56 -14.46
CA LEU A 192 7.55 -0.40 -13.62
C LEU A 192 8.81 0.32 -14.10
N GLU A 193 9.81 -0.41 -14.60
CA GLU A 193 11.01 0.17 -15.21
C GLU A 193 10.65 1.13 -16.36
N LYS A 194 9.66 0.74 -17.18
CA LYS A 194 9.15 1.58 -18.30
C LYS A 194 8.31 2.75 -17.81
N VAL A 195 7.54 2.56 -16.74
CA VAL A 195 6.66 3.61 -16.17
C VAL A 195 7.47 4.70 -15.49
N LEU A 196 8.55 4.33 -14.84
CA LEU A 196 9.46 5.29 -14.21
C LEU A 196 10.10 6.22 -15.25
N ASP A 197 10.37 5.68 -16.46
CA ASP A 197 10.93 6.42 -17.60
C ASP A 197 12.19 7.22 -17.20
N GLU A 198 12.27 8.51 -17.50
CA GLU A 198 13.39 9.40 -17.12
C GLU A 198 13.15 10.12 -15.79
N LYS A 199 12.09 9.79 -15.08
CA LYS A 199 11.75 10.41 -13.79
C LYS A 199 12.66 9.91 -12.68
N LYS A 200 13.04 10.81 -11.78
CA LYS A 200 13.77 10.47 -10.57
C LYS A 200 12.93 9.60 -9.62
N PHE A 201 11.64 9.92 -9.48
CA PHE A 201 10.65 9.22 -8.69
C PHE A 201 9.37 9.07 -9.52
N PHE A 202 8.50 8.15 -9.14
CA PHE A 202 7.18 8.02 -9.77
C PHE A 202 6.36 9.32 -9.65
N GLY A 203 6.56 10.08 -8.57
CA GLY A 203 6.01 11.41 -8.37
C GLY A 203 6.73 12.53 -9.14
N GLY A 204 7.76 12.24 -9.92
CA GLY A 204 8.59 13.21 -10.64
C GLY A 204 9.85 13.58 -9.85
N GLU A 205 10.04 14.87 -9.54
CA GLU A 205 11.21 15.35 -8.79
C GLU A 205 11.17 15.04 -7.30
N ARG A 206 9.99 14.77 -6.76
CA ARG A 206 9.74 14.42 -5.36
C ARG A 206 9.00 13.09 -5.26
N ILE A 207 9.17 12.41 -4.14
CA ILE A 207 8.40 11.20 -3.88
C ILE A 207 6.91 11.53 -3.74
N GLY A 208 6.07 10.71 -4.38
CA GLY A 208 4.63 10.83 -4.36
C GLY A 208 3.95 9.56 -3.89
N PHE A 209 2.67 9.44 -4.16
CA PHE A 209 1.81 8.35 -3.71
C PHE A 209 2.34 6.96 -4.12
N VAL A 210 2.79 6.83 -5.38
CA VAL A 210 3.33 5.57 -5.91
C VAL A 210 4.65 5.23 -5.22
N ASP A 211 5.52 6.22 -5.02
CA ASP A 211 6.80 6.03 -4.34
C ASP A 211 6.61 5.55 -2.90
N LEU A 212 5.65 6.13 -2.17
CA LEU A 212 5.31 5.68 -0.82
C LEU A 212 4.75 4.26 -0.81
N SER A 213 3.90 3.94 -1.79
CA SER A 213 3.27 2.61 -1.88
C SER A 213 4.26 1.51 -2.23
N LEU A 214 5.26 1.79 -3.08
CA LEU A 214 6.28 0.85 -3.53
C LEU A 214 7.59 0.96 -2.74
N GLY A 215 7.76 2.01 -1.95
CA GLY A 215 9.05 2.36 -1.32
C GLY A 215 9.66 1.25 -0.46
N SER A 216 8.83 0.40 0.15
CA SER A 216 9.32 -0.75 0.90
C SER A 216 10.12 -1.75 0.06
N LEU A 217 9.87 -1.84 -1.24
CA LEU A 217 10.62 -2.73 -2.14
C LEU A 217 12.10 -2.37 -2.15
N SER A 218 12.44 -1.09 -1.96
CA SER A 218 13.82 -0.61 -1.98
C SER A 218 14.70 -1.21 -0.88
N TYR A 219 14.13 -1.61 0.27
CA TYR A 219 14.90 -2.25 1.35
C TYR A 219 14.55 -3.75 1.51
N VAL A 220 13.35 -4.16 1.12
CA VAL A 220 12.92 -5.57 1.26
C VAL A 220 13.57 -6.46 0.20
N ILE A 221 13.61 -6.04 -1.07
CA ILE A 221 14.19 -6.84 -2.16
C ILE A 221 15.67 -7.16 -1.89
N PRO A 222 16.56 -6.22 -1.52
CA PRO A 222 17.94 -6.56 -1.20
C PRO A 222 18.09 -7.58 -0.06
N ILE A 223 17.19 -7.55 0.94
CA ILE A 223 17.18 -8.55 2.01
C ILE A 223 16.80 -9.93 1.47
N TYR A 224 15.79 -10.00 0.62
CA TYR A 224 15.35 -11.26 0.00
C TYR A 224 16.42 -11.84 -0.93
N GLU A 225 17.08 -11.00 -1.71
CA GLU A 225 18.21 -11.37 -2.56
C GLU A 225 19.38 -11.95 -1.75
N ASP A 226 19.71 -11.33 -0.63
CA ASP A 226 20.79 -11.82 0.24
C ASP A 226 20.44 -13.17 0.90
N ILE A 227 19.18 -13.41 1.23
CA ILE A 227 18.73 -14.67 1.85
C ILE A 227 18.64 -15.78 0.80
N THR A 228 18.08 -15.50 -0.38
CA THR A 228 17.89 -16.49 -1.45
C THR A 228 19.16 -16.76 -2.27
N GLY A 229 20.11 -15.83 -2.25
CA GLY A 229 21.30 -15.84 -3.10
C GLY A 229 21.00 -15.53 -4.57
N VAL A 230 19.77 -15.11 -4.91
CA VAL A 230 19.33 -14.81 -6.27
C VAL A 230 19.03 -13.32 -6.42
N ARG A 231 19.61 -12.68 -7.45
CA ARG A 231 19.38 -11.26 -7.73
C ARG A 231 18.10 -11.08 -8.57
N LEU A 232 17.18 -10.25 -8.07
CA LEU A 232 15.95 -9.87 -8.75
C LEU A 232 16.13 -8.55 -9.51
N ILE A 233 16.75 -7.55 -8.87
CA ILE A 233 17.00 -6.24 -9.46
C ILE A 233 18.51 -6.02 -9.61
N THR A 234 18.95 -5.75 -10.84
CA THR A 234 20.33 -5.37 -11.15
C THR A 234 20.32 -4.11 -12.01
N SER A 235 21.34 -3.29 -11.89
CA SER A 235 21.47 -2.04 -12.66
C SER A 235 21.53 -2.26 -14.17
N ASP A 236 21.99 -3.45 -14.63
CA ASP A 236 22.03 -3.79 -16.06
C ASP A 236 20.64 -4.05 -16.64
N LYS A 237 19.75 -4.70 -15.86
CA LYS A 237 18.39 -5.04 -16.29
C LYS A 237 17.37 -3.95 -15.94
N PHE A 238 17.56 -3.27 -14.82
CA PHE A 238 16.65 -2.30 -14.23
C PHE A 238 17.39 -1.03 -13.81
N PRO A 239 18.01 -0.28 -14.74
CA PRO A 239 18.81 0.89 -14.38
C PRO A 239 18.01 1.97 -13.67
N ARG A 240 16.76 2.20 -14.10
CA ARG A 240 15.91 3.25 -13.51
C ARG A 240 15.37 2.85 -12.14
N LEU A 241 14.89 1.62 -11.98
CA LEU A 241 14.44 1.11 -10.68
C LEU A 241 15.60 1.03 -9.67
N SER A 242 16.80 0.65 -10.11
CA SER A 242 17.99 0.66 -9.25
C SER A 242 18.32 2.07 -8.77
N ALA A 243 18.32 3.06 -9.67
CA ALA A 243 18.53 4.47 -9.34
C ALA A 243 17.41 5.02 -8.43
N TRP A 244 16.15 4.64 -8.70
CA TRP A 244 15.02 4.99 -7.85
C TRP A 244 15.15 4.46 -6.44
N MET A 245 15.49 3.17 -6.29
CA MET A 245 15.69 2.54 -4.97
C MET A 245 16.79 3.26 -4.17
N GLU A 246 17.93 3.52 -4.81
CA GLU A 246 19.02 4.25 -4.19
C GLU A 246 18.63 5.68 -3.81
N GLY A 247 17.98 6.40 -4.73
CA GLY A 247 17.50 7.76 -4.50
C GLY A 247 16.46 7.83 -3.39
N PHE A 248 15.52 6.86 -3.34
CA PHE A 248 14.49 6.77 -2.32
C PHE A 248 15.10 6.52 -0.93
N LEU A 249 15.97 5.51 -0.79
CA LEU A 249 16.67 5.22 0.45
C LEU A 249 17.64 6.34 0.87
N GLY A 250 18.09 7.16 -0.07
CA GLY A 250 18.94 8.33 0.18
C GLY A 250 18.23 9.46 0.93
N LEU A 251 16.90 9.53 0.89
CA LEU A 251 16.12 10.63 1.47
C LEU A 251 16.18 10.60 3.02
N PRO A 252 16.45 11.75 3.68
CA PRO A 252 16.48 11.83 5.14
C PRO A 252 15.20 11.31 5.80
N LEU A 253 14.03 11.75 5.32
CA LEU A 253 12.73 11.32 5.85
C LEU A 253 12.49 9.81 5.71
N VAL A 254 13.04 9.17 4.67
CA VAL A 254 12.92 7.72 4.48
C VAL A 254 13.80 7.00 5.48
N LYS A 255 15.05 7.45 5.64
CA LYS A 255 16.03 6.86 6.58
C LYS A 255 15.55 6.88 8.02
N GLU A 256 14.88 7.95 8.42
CA GLU A 256 14.37 8.14 9.79
C GLU A 256 13.36 7.05 10.19
N HIS A 257 12.57 6.56 9.23
CA HIS A 257 11.51 5.59 9.49
C HIS A 257 11.81 4.18 8.94
N LEU A 258 13.04 3.94 8.46
CA LEU A 258 13.40 2.58 8.05
C LEU A 258 13.35 1.63 9.25
N PRO A 259 12.76 0.43 9.09
CA PRO A 259 12.83 -0.58 10.13
C PRO A 259 14.30 -0.96 10.41
N PRO A 260 14.66 -1.30 11.65
CA PRO A 260 16.00 -1.77 11.97
C PRO A 260 16.34 -3.02 11.14
N LEU A 261 17.23 -2.87 10.16
CA LEU A 261 17.55 -3.94 9.18
C LEU A 261 18.20 -5.16 9.85
N ASP A 262 18.95 -4.95 10.94
CA ASP A 262 19.54 -5.99 11.77
C ASP A 262 18.48 -6.90 12.43
N LYS A 263 17.28 -6.36 12.73
CA LYS A 263 16.13 -7.12 13.23
C LYS A 263 15.24 -7.67 12.11
N LEU A 264 15.13 -6.93 11.01
CA LEU A 264 14.28 -7.32 9.89
C LEU A 264 14.84 -8.54 9.14
N ARG A 265 16.15 -8.62 8.89
CA ARG A 265 16.79 -9.77 8.23
C ARG A 265 16.50 -11.11 8.90
N PRO A 266 16.73 -11.30 10.22
CA PRO A 266 16.38 -12.55 10.88
C PRO A 266 14.90 -12.89 10.82
N SER A 267 14.03 -11.88 10.91
CA SER A 267 12.59 -12.06 10.78
C SER A 267 12.19 -12.56 9.39
N CYS A 268 12.80 -12.04 8.33
CA CYS A 268 12.59 -12.51 6.96
C CYS A 268 13.15 -13.93 6.75
N ALA A 269 14.33 -14.25 7.29
CA ALA A 269 14.93 -15.56 7.16
C ALA A 269 14.05 -16.68 7.74
N THR A 270 13.34 -16.43 8.86
CA THR A 270 12.37 -17.38 9.42
C THR A 270 11.13 -17.59 8.56
N SER A 271 10.83 -16.67 7.64
CA SER A 271 9.71 -16.78 6.71
C SER A 271 10.08 -17.51 5.41
N HIS A 272 11.39 -17.66 5.14
CA HIS A 272 11.91 -18.39 3.98
C HIS A 272 12.08 -19.91 4.25
N CYS A 273 12.22 -20.31 5.51
CA CYS A 273 12.28 -21.70 5.95
C CYS A 273 10.89 -22.30 6.09
#